data_016b162b282c5b640166017e648c0a0d
#
_entry.id   016b162b282c5b640166017e648c0a0d
#
_cell.length_a   1.000
_cell.length_b   1.000
_cell.length_c   1.000
_cell.angle_alpha   90.00
_cell.angle_beta   90.00
_cell.angle_gamma   90.00
#
_symmetry.space_group_name_H-M   'P 1'
#
loop_
_entity.id
_entity.type
_entity.pdbx_description
1 polymer ?
#
loop_
_entity_poly.entity_id
_entity_poly.type
_entity_poly.pdbx_seq_one_letter_code
_entity_poly.pdbx_strand_id
1 'polypeptide(L)'
;MIGVHPLKQILINTQEIWDRDSTPRHIRQTFWSILNCGTRALGAEIYASATERKLVYHTCKSRFCPSCGQRATEAWQEELEAILPDIPYVSITLTTPAEFWPIWQENRDLMHAIPAVAADAIQVWAKIKYGVRLLIIIVQQTFGGFLDFHPHPMSINN
;
A
#
# COMPACT_ATOMS: atom_id res chain seq x y z
N MET A 1 -22.28 -7.61 18.32
CA MET A 1 -21.03 -8.36 18.14
C MET A 1 -20.30 -7.72 16.98
N ILE A 2 -19.16 -7.07 17.23
CA ILE A 2 -18.31 -6.53 16.16
C ILE A 2 -17.66 -7.77 15.54
N GLY A 3 -18.10 -8.14 14.33
CA GLY A 3 -17.57 -9.30 13.61
C GLY A 3 -16.08 -9.15 13.33
N VAL A 4 -15.33 -10.23 13.41
CA VAL A 4 -13.91 -10.25 13.01
C VAL A 4 -13.85 -9.92 11.52
N HIS A 5 -12.97 -8.97 11.15
CA HIS A 5 -12.80 -8.59 9.72
C HIS A 5 -12.49 -9.83 8.86
N PRO A 6 -13.08 -9.97 7.65
CA PRO A 6 -12.92 -11.16 6.80
C PRO A 6 -11.46 -11.60 6.57
N LEU A 7 -10.53 -10.66 6.36
CA LEU A 7 -9.11 -10.99 6.21
C LEU A 7 -8.54 -11.64 7.48
N LYS A 8 -8.88 -11.14 8.68
CA LYS A 8 -8.45 -11.77 9.93
C LYS A 8 -9.04 -13.17 10.07
N GLN A 9 -10.31 -13.36 9.66
CA GLN A 9 -10.95 -14.68 9.68
C GLN A 9 -10.23 -15.66 8.75
N ILE A 10 -9.83 -15.21 7.54
CA ILE A 10 -9.04 -16.02 6.61
C ILE A 10 -7.72 -16.42 7.27
N LEU A 11 -6.99 -15.48 7.87
CA LEU A 11 -5.72 -15.76 8.54
C LEU A 11 -5.88 -16.75 9.70
N ILE A 12 -6.97 -16.67 10.47
CA ILE A 12 -7.28 -17.63 11.53
C ILE A 12 -7.53 -19.02 10.93
N ASN A 13 -8.39 -19.10 9.92
CA ASN A 13 -8.77 -20.36 9.30
C ASN A 13 -7.63 -21.06 8.54
N THR A 14 -6.62 -20.30 8.15
CA THR A 14 -5.44 -20.80 7.40
C THR A 14 -4.17 -20.84 8.25
N GLN A 15 -4.28 -20.75 9.57
CA GLN A 15 -3.13 -20.70 10.47
C GLN A 15 -2.19 -21.88 10.27
N GLU A 16 -2.72 -23.07 10.09
CA GLU A 16 -1.91 -24.28 9.82
C GLU A 16 -1.08 -24.22 8.55
N ILE A 17 -1.45 -23.33 7.61
CA ILE A 17 -0.73 -23.16 6.36
C ILE A 17 0.45 -22.22 6.52
N TRP A 18 0.25 -21.08 7.16
CA TRP A 18 1.28 -20.03 7.24
C TRP A 18 2.12 -20.07 8.51
N ASP A 19 1.68 -20.75 9.58
CA ASP A 19 2.42 -20.87 10.84
C ASP A 19 3.25 -22.16 10.88
N ARG A 20 3.97 -22.45 9.80
CA ARG A 20 4.88 -23.58 9.65
C ARG A 20 6.33 -23.13 9.69
N ASP A 21 7.24 -24.03 10.04
CA ASP A 21 8.67 -23.74 10.03
C ASP A 21 9.22 -23.45 8.63
N SER A 22 8.58 -23.98 7.58
CA SER A 22 8.87 -23.68 6.18
C SER A 22 8.50 -22.28 5.76
N THR A 23 7.60 -21.59 6.50
CA THR A 23 7.20 -20.21 6.20
C THR A 23 8.24 -19.23 6.76
N PRO A 24 8.73 -18.29 5.95
CA PRO A 24 9.68 -17.28 6.40
C PRO A 24 9.22 -16.54 7.67
N ARG A 25 10.14 -16.36 8.61
CA ARG A 25 9.83 -15.76 9.92
C ARG A 25 9.13 -14.41 9.82
N HIS A 26 9.53 -13.56 8.88
CA HIS A 26 8.92 -12.24 8.72
C HIS A 26 7.45 -12.32 8.30
N ILE A 27 7.05 -13.32 7.51
CA ILE A 27 5.66 -13.55 7.10
C ILE A 27 4.84 -13.98 8.31
N ARG A 28 5.33 -14.96 9.09
CA ARG A 28 4.66 -15.42 10.32
C ARG A 28 4.48 -14.26 11.31
N GLN A 29 5.51 -13.47 11.53
CA GLN A 29 5.45 -12.30 12.40
C GLN A 29 4.44 -11.25 11.92
N THR A 30 4.39 -10.99 10.61
CA THR A 30 3.43 -10.05 10.02
C THR A 30 1.99 -10.53 10.25
N PHE A 31 1.69 -11.78 9.97
CA PHE A 31 0.34 -12.33 10.16
C PHE A 31 -0.06 -12.37 11.64
N TRP A 32 0.85 -12.78 12.51
CA TRP A 32 0.63 -12.71 13.95
C TRP A 32 0.32 -11.27 14.41
N SER A 33 1.08 -10.30 13.94
CA SER A 33 0.86 -8.89 14.27
C SER A 33 -0.48 -8.35 13.76
N ILE A 34 -0.90 -8.76 12.56
CA ILE A 34 -2.22 -8.40 12.00
C ILE A 34 -3.35 -8.98 12.84
N LEU A 35 -3.26 -10.26 13.23
CA LEU A 35 -4.27 -10.90 14.07
C LEU A 35 -4.40 -10.20 15.42
N ASN A 36 -3.30 -9.80 16.01
CA ASN A 36 -3.24 -9.16 17.32
C ASN A 36 -3.33 -7.61 17.28
N CYS A 37 -3.59 -7.03 16.11
CA CYS A 37 -3.69 -5.58 15.95
C CYS A 37 -4.82 -4.98 16.78
N GLY A 38 -4.48 -4.02 17.64
CA GLY A 38 -5.45 -3.36 18.53
C GLY A 38 -5.87 -4.22 19.73
N THR A 39 -5.05 -5.19 20.12
CA THR A 39 -5.28 -6.05 21.29
C THR A 39 -4.15 -5.93 22.31
N ARG A 40 -4.37 -6.51 23.48
CA ARG A 40 -3.36 -6.58 24.57
C ARG A 40 -2.07 -7.27 24.15
N ALA A 41 -2.10 -8.17 23.19
CA ALA A 41 -0.94 -8.94 22.75
C ALA A 41 0.16 -8.07 22.11
N LEU A 42 -0.19 -6.91 21.53
CA LEU A 42 0.78 -5.93 21.03
C LEU A 42 1.16 -4.86 22.06
N GLY A 43 0.59 -4.92 23.28
CA GLY A 43 0.78 -3.89 24.29
C GLY A 43 -0.23 -2.75 24.19
N ALA A 44 -0.13 -1.82 25.11
CA ALA A 44 -1.01 -0.66 25.20
C ALA A 44 -0.34 0.49 25.95
N GLU A 45 -0.80 1.71 25.69
CA GLU A 45 -0.44 2.92 26.43
C GLU A 45 -1.64 3.40 27.24
N ILE A 46 -1.36 3.93 28.43
CA ILE A 46 -2.35 4.55 29.30
C ILE A 46 -2.15 6.05 29.25
N TYR A 47 -3.11 6.76 28.72
CA TYR A 47 -3.20 8.21 28.80
C TYR A 47 -4.02 8.57 30.03
N ALA A 48 -3.46 9.35 30.93
CA ALA A 48 -4.12 9.76 32.16
C ALA A 48 -4.14 11.29 32.26
N SER A 49 -5.31 11.84 32.60
CA SER A 49 -5.51 13.22 33.05
C SER A 49 -5.86 13.21 34.56
N ALA A 50 -6.10 14.36 35.13
CA ALA A 50 -6.55 14.47 36.54
C ALA A 50 -7.87 13.74 36.81
N THR A 51 -8.75 13.60 35.78
CA THR A 51 -10.11 13.10 35.90
C THR A 51 -10.37 11.82 35.13
N GLU A 52 -9.56 11.50 34.10
CA GLU A 52 -9.84 10.41 33.17
C GLU A 52 -8.60 9.56 32.87
N ARG A 53 -8.84 8.27 32.60
CA ARG A 53 -7.82 7.35 32.10
C ARG A 53 -8.34 6.68 30.83
N LYS A 54 -7.51 6.70 29.76
CA LYS A 54 -7.82 6.06 28.47
C LYS A 54 -6.75 5.02 28.15
N LEU A 55 -7.15 3.79 27.94
CA LEU A 55 -6.29 2.71 27.46
C LEU A 55 -6.31 2.68 25.93
N VAL A 56 -5.15 2.78 25.30
CA VAL A 56 -5.00 2.71 23.83
C VAL A 56 -4.09 1.54 23.48
N TYR A 57 -4.62 0.55 22.81
CA TYR A 57 -3.86 -0.60 22.36
C TYR A 57 -2.98 -0.26 21.15
N HIS A 58 -1.77 -0.83 21.11
CA HIS A 58 -0.87 -0.67 19.99
C HIS A 58 -1.43 -1.33 18.73
N THR A 59 -1.10 -0.76 17.58
CA THR A 59 -1.49 -1.27 16.27
C THR A 59 -0.28 -1.82 15.51
N CYS A 60 -0.50 -2.79 14.63
CA CYS A 60 0.58 -3.46 13.90
C CYS A 60 1.25 -2.60 12.82
N LYS A 61 0.63 -1.50 12.41
CA LYS A 61 1.07 -0.58 11.34
C LYS A 61 1.37 -1.26 10.01
N SER A 62 0.93 -2.51 9.83
CA SER A 62 1.10 -3.25 8.58
C SER A 62 0.15 -2.72 7.51
N ARG A 63 0.64 -2.56 6.29
CA ARG A 63 -0.17 -2.19 5.11
C ARG A 63 -1.22 -3.24 4.77
N PHE A 64 -0.97 -4.50 5.11
CA PHE A 64 -1.90 -5.61 4.90
C PHE A 64 -2.98 -5.70 5.98
N CYS A 65 -2.83 -4.98 7.09
CA CYS A 65 -3.84 -4.97 8.14
C CYS A 65 -5.06 -4.16 7.70
N PRO A 66 -6.28 -4.74 7.74
CA PRO A 66 -7.48 -4.04 7.30
C PRO A 66 -7.73 -2.73 8.03
N SER A 67 -7.35 -2.63 9.31
CA SER A 67 -7.53 -1.39 10.09
C SER A 67 -6.39 -0.40 9.90
N CYS A 68 -5.13 -0.87 9.82
CA CYS A 68 -3.97 0.02 9.69
C CYS A 68 -3.79 0.47 8.24
N GLY A 69 -3.98 -0.44 7.28
CA GLY A 69 -3.87 -0.15 5.86
C GLY A 69 -4.95 0.86 5.42
N GLN A 70 -6.20 0.65 5.83
CA GLN A 70 -7.28 1.58 5.54
C GLN A 70 -6.98 2.98 6.05
N ARG A 71 -6.61 3.13 7.34
CA ARG A 71 -6.26 4.43 7.92
C ARG A 71 -5.09 5.12 7.21
N ALA A 72 -4.08 4.35 6.81
CA ALA A 72 -2.95 4.91 6.08
C ALA A 72 -3.36 5.37 4.68
N THR A 73 -4.28 4.67 4.03
CA THR A 73 -4.82 5.07 2.72
C THR A 73 -5.69 6.31 2.85
N GLU A 74 -6.57 6.37 3.83
CA GLU A 74 -7.42 7.54 4.10
C GLU A 74 -6.58 8.80 4.37
N ALA A 75 -5.57 8.70 5.26
CA ALA A 75 -4.66 9.81 5.54
C ALA A 75 -3.90 10.28 4.29
N TRP A 76 -3.43 9.34 3.47
CA TRP A 76 -2.77 9.66 2.21
C TRP A 76 -3.72 10.33 1.20
N GLN A 77 -4.98 9.90 1.14
CA GLN A 77 -5.99 10.52 0.29
C GLN A 77 -6.28 11.96 0.75
N GLU A 78 -6.47 12.19 2.04
CA GLU A 78 -6.67 13.53 2.61
C GLU A 78 -5.48 14.47 2.32
N GLU A 79 -4.25 13.98 2.48
CA GLU A 79 -3.04 14.75 2.13
C GLU A 79 -3.01 15.08 0.63
N LEU A 80 -3.37 14.13 -0.22
CA LEU A 80 -3.38 14.31 -1.66
C LEU A 80 -4.44 15.31 -2.10
N GLU A 81 -5.66 15.18 -1.58
CA GLU A 81 -6.78 16.10 -1.85
C GLU A 81 -6.46 17.53 -1.41
N ALA A 82 -5.70 17.71 -0.33
CA ALA A 82 -5.32 19.03 0.16
C ALA A 82 -4.33 19.78 -0.76
N ILE A 83 -3.56 19.06 -1.56
CA ILE A 83 -2.52 19.66 -2.45
C ILE A 83 -2.93 19.67 -3.92
N LEU A 84 -3.92 18.86 -4.30
CA LEU A 84 -4.35 18.75 -5.68
C LEU A 84 -5.39 19.82 -6.02
N PRO A 85 -5.27 20.50 -7.17
CA PRO A 85 -6.31 21.38 -7.65
C PRO A 85 -7.58 20.57 -8.02
N ASP A 86 -8.76 21.19 -7.81
CA ASP A 86 -10.06 20.62 -8.19
C ASP A 86 -10.29 20.78 -9.71
N ILE A 87 -9.71 19.90 -10.48
CA ILE A 87 -9.75 19.88 -11.95
C ILE A 87 -9.89 18.44 -12.43
N PRO A 88 -10.39 18.22 -13.67
CA PRO A 88 -10.46 16.88 -14.23
C PRO A 88 -9.07 16.26 -14.39
N TYR A 89 -8.94 15.00 -13.99
CA TYR A 89 -7.71 14.21 -14.17
C TYR A 89 -7.92 13.08 -15.18
N VAL A 90 -6.87 12.79 -15.95
CA VAL A 90 -6.85 11.66 -16.89
C VAL A 90 -6.00 10.54 -16.28
N SER A 91 -6.55 9.34 -16.19
CA SER A 91 -5.81 8.17 -15.75
C SER A 91 -5.10 7.51 -16.94
N ILE A 92 -3.81 7.29 -16.82
CA ILE A 92 -2.98 6.57 -17.80
C ILE A 92 -2.35 5.37 -17.11
N THR A 93 -2.58 4.18 -17.64
CA THR A 93 -1.93 2.97 -17.18
C THR A 93 -0.76 2.63 -18.12
N LEU A 94 0.44 2.59 -17.58
CA LEU A 94 1.63 2.15 -18.30
C LEU A 94 1.88 0.68 -17.94
N THR A 95 1.92 -0.19 -18.93
CA THR A 95 2.25 -1.60 -18.71
C THR A 95 3.69 -1.86 -19.12
N THR A 96 4.31 -2.75 -18.40
CA THR A 96 5.67 -3.18 -18.71
C THR A 96 5.62 -4.57 -19.35
N PRO A 97 6.41 -4.83 -20.40
CA PRO A 97 6.46 -6.15 -21.03
C PRO A 97 6.79 -7.25 -20.02
N ALA A 98 6.15 -8.41 -20.16
CA ALA A 98 6.29 -9.54 -19.24
C ALA A 98 7.74 -10.06 -19.16
N GLU A 99 8.51 -9.88 -20.23
CA GLU A 99 9.92 -10.26 -20.31
C GLU A 99 10.79 -9.55 -19.27
N PHE A 100 10.37 -8.37 -18.79
CA PHE A 100 11.08 -7.62 -17.75
C PHE A 100 10.70 -8.03 -16.31
N TRP A 101 9.60 -8.73 -16.11
CA TRP A 101 9.13 -9.06 -14.76
C TRP A 101 10.12 -9.87 -13.93
N PRO A 102 10.83 -10.88 -14.45
CA PRO A 102 11.87 -11.58 -13.70
C PRO A 102 12.99 -10.65 -13.23
N ILE A 103 13.43 -9.72 -14.09
CA ILE A 103 14.49 -8.75 -13.77
C ILE A 103 14.07 -7.89 -12.57
N TRP A 104 12.82 -7.47 -12.51
CA TRP A 104 12.28 -6.65 -11.42
C TRP A 104 12.00 -7.44 -10.14
N GLN A 105 11.66 -8.71 -10.26
CA GLN A 105 11.55 -9.59 -9.09
C GLN A 105 12.89 -9.77 -8.38
N GLU A 106 13.96 -9.91 -9.16
CA GLU A 106 15.32 -10.08 -8.65
C GLU A 106 15.96 -8.75 -8.20
N ASN A 107 15.59 -7.64 -8.84
CA ASN A 107 16.19 -6.33 -8.61
C ASN A 107 15.11 -5.30 -8.24
N ARG A 108 14.59 -5.41 -7.03
CA ARG A 108 13.48 -4.55 -6.57
C ARG A 108 13.82 -3.07 -6.54
N ASP A 109 15.10 -2.72 -6.40
CA ASP A 109 15.55 -1.33 -6.43
C ASP A 109 15.30 -0.66 -7.79
N LEU A 110 15.37 -1.41 -8.88
CA LEU A 110 15.04 -0.93 -10.22
C LEU A 110 13.57 -0.50 -10.34
N MET A 111 12.68 -1.14 -9.58
CA MET A 111 11.26 -0.78 -9.58
C MET A 111 11.02 0.64 -9.05
N HIS A 112 11.86 1.12 -8.14
CA HIS A 112 11.75 2.48 -7.62
C HIS A 112 12.07 3.55 -8.67
N ALA A 113 12.80 3.20 -9.74
CA ALA A 113 13.10 4.12 -10.83
C ALA A 113 11.95 4.21 -11.86
N ILE A 114 11.07 3.21 -11.96
CA ILE A 114 10.00 3.16 -12.96
C ILE A 114 9.08 4.40 -12.91
N PRO A 115 8.58 4.86 -11.75
CA PRO A 115 7.75 6.05 -11.68
C PRO A 115 8.44 7.30 -12.24
N ALA A 116 9.71 7.50 -11.93
CA ALA A 116 10.47 8.66 -12.42
C ALA A 116 10.63 8.62 -13.95
N VAL A 117 11.01 7.46 -14.49
CA VAL A 117 11.14 7.26 -15.94
C VAL A 117 9.80 7.47 -16.67
N ALA A 118 8.72 6.97 -16.09
CA ALA A 118 7.37 7.15 -16.63
C ALA A 118 6.96 8.63 -16.63
N ALA A 119 7.20 9.34 -15.53
CA ALA A 119 6.94 10.79 -15.43
C ALA A 119 7.70 11.57 -16.49
N ASP A 120 9.00 11.32 -16.62
CA ASP A 120 9.85 12.00 -17.58
C ASP A 120 9.40 11.75 -19.03
N ALA A 121 9.07 10.51 -19.37
CA ALA A 121 8.58 10.16 -20.70
C ALA A 121 7.27 10.91 -21.04
N ILE A 122 6.32 10.97 -20.13
CA ILE A 122 5.05 11.68 -20.29
C ILE A 122 5.30 13.19 -20.41
N GLN A 123 6.17 13.77 -19.55
CA GLN A 123 6.51 15.20 -19.60
C GLN A 123 7.17 15.59 -20.93
N VAL A 124 8.13 14.78 -21.41
CA VAL A 124 8.80 15.03 -22.69
C VAL A 124 7.79 14.99 -23.84
N TRP A 125 6.92 13.98 -23.86
CA TRP A 125 5.87 13.86 -24.84
C TRP A 125 4.93 15.08 -24.85
N ALA A 126 4.42 15.48 -23.67
CA ALA A 126 3.52 16.62 -23.55
C ALA A 126 4.16 17.94 -23.98
N LYS A 127 5.44 18.14 -23.63
CA LYS A 127 6.21 19.32 -24.03
C LYS A 127 6.41 19.39 -25.55
N ILE A 128 6.75 18.27 -26.18
CA ILE A 128 6.96 18.21 -27.64
C ILE A 128 5.65 18.43 -28.40
N LYS A 129 4.57 17.76 -27.95
CA LYS A 129 3.30 17.75 -28.70
C LYS A 129 2.43 18.98 -28.45
N TYR A 130 2.42 19.48 -27.22
CA TYR A 130 1.50 20.53 -26.81
C TYR A 130 2.18 21.78 -26.23
N GLY A 131 3.49 21.75 -26.00
CA GLY A 131 4.23 22.86 -25.40
C GLY A 131 3.90 23.10 -23.91
N VAL A 132 3.28 22.14 -23.24
CA VAL A 132 2.81 22.26 -21.86
C VAL A 132 3.64 21.42 -20.88
N ARG A 133 3.52 21.77 -19.60
CA ARG A 133 4.02 20.97 -18.48
C ARG A 133 2.83 20.40 -17.71
N LEU A 134 2.85 19.12 -17.45
CA LEU A 134 1.77 18.41 -16.76
C LEU A 134 2.04 18.29 -15.26
N LEU A 135 0.99 18.32 -14.45
CA LEU A 135 1.00 17.78 -13.10
C LEU A 135 0.78 16.27 -13.20
N ILE A 136 1.72 15.48 -12.72
CA ILE A 136 1.68 14.02 -12.84
C ILE A 136 1.78 13.40 -11.45
N ILE A 137 0.84 12.51 -11.13
CA ILE A 137 0.89 11.66 -9.95
C ILE A 137 1.05 10.23 -10.42
N ILE A 138 2.03 9.52 -9.90
CA ILE A 138 2.28 8.13 -10.29
C ILE A 138 2.13 7.23 -9.07
N VAL A 139 1.22 6.26 -9.20
CA VAL A 139 1.03 5.20 -8.21
C VAL A 139 1.52 3.90 -8.83
N GLN A 140 2.51 3.27 -8.21
CA GLN A 140 3.04 2.00 -8.67
C GLN A 140 2.23 0.86 -8.06
N GLN A 141 1.67 0.02 -8.93
CA GLN A 141 1.06 -1.26 -8.57
C GLN A 141 1.98 -2.40 -9.01
N THR A 142 2.08 -3.43 -8.17
CA THR A 142 2.99 -4.56 -8.39
C THR A 142 2.28 -5.89 -8.57
N PHE A 143 0.95 -5.89 -8.52
CA PHE A 143 0.14 -7.10 -8.60
C PHE A 143 -1.01 -6.91 -9.57
N GLY A 144 -1.27 -7.93 -10.39
CA GLY A 144 -2.45 -8.05 -11.22
C GLY A 144 -3.70 -8.45 -10.42
N GLY A 145 -4.84 -8.61 -11.11
CA GLY A 145 -6.12 -8.97 -10.50
C GLY A 145 -6.14 -10.34 -9.82
N PHE A 146 -5.21 -11.22 -10.16
CA PHE A 146 -5.02 -12.54 -9.55
C PHE A 146 -3.91 -12.57 -8.50
N LEU A 147 -3.43 -11.40 -8.06
CA LEU A 147 -2.31 -11.24 -7.13
C LEU A 147 -0.97 -11.79 -7.66
N ASP A 148 -0.89 -12.05 -8.96
CA ASP A 148 0.35 -12.33 -9.66
C ASP A 148 1.24 -11.07 -9.73
N PHE A 149 2.54 -11.29 -9.80
CA PHE A 149 3.48 -10.18 -9.92
C PHE A 149 3.36 -9.55 -11.32
N HIS A 150 2.74 -8.39 -11.36
CA HIS A 150 2.45 -7.65 -12.59
C HIS A 150 2.69 -6.14 -12.33
N PRO A 151 3.94 -5.70 -12.35
CA PRO A 151 4.25 -4.30 -12.07
C PRO A 151 3.74 -3.40 -13.20
N HIS A 152 2.90 -2.44 -12.83
CA HIS A 152 2.39 -1.41 -13.72
C HIS A 152 2.24 -0.09 -12.98
N PRO A 153 2.87 0.99 -13.44
CA PRO A 153 2.61 2.31 -12.94
C PRO A 153 1.27 2.83 -13.48
N MET A 154 0.47 3.40 -12.60
CA MET A 154 -0.68 4.21 -12.98
C MET A 154 -0.32 5.67 -12.81
N SER A 155 -0.53 6.48 -13.84
CA SER A 155 -0.39 7.93 -13.75
C SER A 155 -1.75 8.59 -13.82
N ILE A 156 -1.94 9.62 -13.00
CA ILE A 156 -3.10 10.51 -13.05
C ILE A 156 -2.57 11.84 -13.56
N ASN A 157 -3.05 12.26 -14.72
CA ASN A 157 -2.62 13.50 -15.38
C ASN A 157 -3.80 14.46 -15.50
N ASN A 158 -3.46 15.73 -15.50
CA ASN A 158 -4.36 16.80 -15.89
C ASN A 158 -4.02 17.28 -17.31
#